data_eb65c1a17ea6952b95ee6c0284e49326
#
_entry.id   eb65c1a17ea6952b95ee6c0284e49326
#
_cell.length_a   1.000
_cell.length_b   1.000
_cell.length_c   1.000
_cell.angle_alpha   90.00
_cell.angle_beta   90.00
_cell.angle_gamma   90.00
#
_symmetry.space_group_name_H-M   'P 1'
#
loop_
_entity.id
_entity.type
_entity.pdbx_description
1 polymer ?
#
loop_
_entity_poly.entity_id
_entity_poly.type
_entity_poly.pdbx_seq_one_letter_code
_entity_poly.pdbx_strand_id
1 'polypeptide(L)'
;EVGATGGILVDEYMQTSDPSIYAVGDAVEIAHYINGAKVLIPLAWPANRQGRIVADNITNGNHLTYKGSLGSAILKFFDLTISATGMNEKLLKRFNIPYKTVTVTRGSHAGYYPGATNIVLKLTFGEDGTIFGAQALGKEGVDKRIDIVATAIRGGLTVYDLSEIEVAYAPPYNSAKDPVNIAG
;
A
#
# COMPACT_ATOMS: atom_id res chain seq x y z
N GLU A 1 -2.64 9.85 -25.86
CA GLU A 1 -3.22 8.50 -25.96
C GLU A 1 -3.90 8.11 -24.65
N VAL A 2 -4.89 7.21 -24.75
CA VAL A 2 -5.65 6.68 -23.61
C VAL A 2 -5.44 5.17 -23.55
N GLY A 3 -5.18 4.65 -22.38
CA GLY A 3 -4.91 3.24 -22.16
C GLY A 3 -6.15 2.39 -21.93
N ALA A 4 -5.93 1.11 -21.67
CA ALA A 4 -7.00 0.11 -21.51
C ALA A 4 -7.88 0.36 -20.28
N THR A 5 -7.40 1.07 -19.27
CA THR A 5 -8.20 1.45 -18.08
C THR A 5 -9.02 2.72 -18.29
N GLY A 6 -8.84 3.41 -19.43
CA GLY A 6 -9.43 4.72 -19.68
C GLY A 6 -8.58 5.89 -19.20
N GLY A 7 -7.43 5.65 -18.57
CA GLY A 7 -6.50 6.67 -18.12
C GLY A 7 -5.56 7.14 -19.21
N ILE A 8 -5.00 8.33 -19.03
CA ILE A 8 -3.99 8.90 -19.92
C ILE A 8 -2.71 8.07 -19.79
N LEU A 9 -2.15 7.63 -20.93
CA LEU A 9 -0.87 6.94 -20.97
C LEU A 9 0.27 7.92 -20.73
N VAL A 10 1.15 7.57 -19.82
CA VAL A 10 2.37 8.31 -19.51
C VAL A 10 3.55 7.34 -19.38
N ASP A 11 4.74 7.85 -19.65
CA ASP A 11 5.99 7.16 -19.39
C ASP A 11 6.39 7.25 -17.90
N GLU A 12 7.59 6.80 -17.58
CA GLU A 12 8.14 6.85 -16.21
C GLU A 12 8.44 8.26 -15.71
N TYR A 13 8.55 9.24 -16.61
CA TYR A 13 8.72 10.66 -16.28
C TYR A 13 7.39 11.41 -16.17
N MET A 14 6.25 10.71 -16.33
CA MET A 14 4.90 11.26 -16.41
C MET A 14 4.64 12.08 -17.68
N GLN A 15 5.43 11.89 -18.73
CA GLN A 15 5.28 12.54 -20.03
C GLN A 15 4.29 11.72 -20.90
N THR A 16 3.43 12.38 -21.65
CA THR A 16 2.48 11.73 -22.55
C THR A 16 3.12 11.38 -23.91
N SER A 17 2.33 10.90 -24.85
CA SER A 17 2.77 10.71 -26.25
C SER A 17 3.14 12.02 -26.95
N ASP A 18 2.73 13.18 -26.45
CA ASP A 18 3.22 14.49 -26.87
C ASP A 18 4.33 14.94 -25.92
N PRO A 19 5.57 15.14 -26.41
CA PRO A 19 6.70 15.49 -25.54
C PRO A 19 6.59 16.85 -24.86
N SER A 20 5.63 17.67 -25.21
CA SER A 20 5.37 18.96 -24.56
C SER A 20 4.31 18.85 -23.46
N ILE A 21 3.72 17.67 -23.25
CA ILE A 21 2.59 17.48 -22.32
C ILE A 21 2.92 16.41 -21.28
N TYR A 22 2.79 16.78 -20.03
CA TYR A 22 2.82 15.86 -18.87
C TYR A 22 1.41 15.66 -18.34
N ALA A 23 1.14 14.49 -17.76
CA ALA A 23 -0.12 14.22 -17.08
C ALA A 23 0.13 13.56 -15.72
N VAL A 24 -0.67 13.93 -14.71
CA VAL A 24 -0.51 13.48 -13.33
C VAL A 24 -1.87 13.30 -12.64
N GLY A 25 -1.89 12.60 -11.51
CA GLY A 25 -3.05 12.46 -10.64
C GLY A 25 -4.01 11.36 -11.09
N ASP A 26 -5.27 11.53 -10.78
CA ASP A 26 -6.29 10.49 -10.88
C ASP A 26 -6.58 10.03 -12.32
N ALA A 27 -6.24 10.89 -13.29
CA ALA A 27 -6.53 10.65 -14.71
C ALA A 27 -5.49 9.78 -15.44
N VAL A 28 -4.36 9.42 -14.81
CA VAL A 28 -3.26 8.73 -15.49
C VAL A 28 -3.22 7.24 -15.18
N GLU A 29 -2.85 6.42 -16.18
CA GLU A 29 -2.47 5.04 -15.95
C GLU A 29 -1.04 4.95 -15.43
N ILE A 30 -0.89 4.32 -14.26
CA ILE A 30 0.41 4.11 -13.62
C ILE A 30 0.70 2.63 -13.42
N ALA A 31 1.97 2.29 -13.19
CA ALA A 31 2.33 0.94 -12.82
C ALA A 31 1.90 0.62 -11.39
N HIS A 32 1.23 -0.51 -11.19
CA HIS A 32 1.08 -1.08 -9.85
C HIS A 32 2.43 -1.60 -9.37
N TYR A 33 2.84 -1.19 -8.17
CA TYR A 33 4.21 -1.44 -7.67
C TYR A 33 4.59 -2.93 -7.62
N ILE A 34 3.63 -3.82 -7.32
CA ILE A 34 3.88 -5.26 -7.14
C ILE A 34 4.18 -5.98 -8.47
N ASN A 35 3.37 -5.73 -9.49
CA ASN A 35 3.40 -6.52 -10.74
C ASN A 35 3.59 -5.71 -12.01
N GLY A 36 3.77 -4.40 -11.91
CA GLY A 36 3.94 -3.51 -13.06
C GLY A 36 2.69 -3.30 -13.92
N ALA A 37 1.58 -3.94 -13.61
CA ALA A 37 0.35 -3.80 -14.40
C ALA A 37 -0.14 -2.34 -14.42
N LYS A 38 -0.66 -1.91 -15.56
CA LYS A 38 -1.25 -0.57 -15.67
C LYS A 38 -2.58 -0.50 -14.96
N VAL A 39 -2.71 0.48 -14.06
CA VAL A 39 -3.88 0.68 -13.18
C VAL A 39 -4.18 2.16 -13.00
N LEU A 40 -5.42 2.47 -12.62
CA LEU A 40 -5.80 3.77 -12.10
C LEU A 40 -5.80 3.68 -10.56
N ILE A 41 -5.08 4.59 -9.92
CA ILE A 41 -5.02 4.70 -8.45
C ILE A 41 -5.30 6.15 -8.08
N PRO A 42 -6.57 6.56 -7.96
CA PRO A 42 -6.99 7.92 -7.66
C PRO A 42 -6.81 8.23 -6.17
N LEU A 43 -5.58 8.50 -5.78
CA LEU A 43 -5.19 8.79 -4.40
C LEU A 43 -4.29 10.01 -4.32
N ALA A 44 -4.43 10.79 -3.25
CA ALA A 44 -3.74 12.07 -3.07
C ALA A 44 -2.21 11.96 -3.03
N TRP A 45 -1.65 10.91 -2.37
CA TRP A 45 -0.19 10.77 -2.29
C TRP A 45 0.46 10.49 -3.66
N PRO A 46 -0.02 9.52 -4.48
CA PRO A 46 0.48 9.36 -5.84
C PRO A 46 0.44 10.66 -6.65
N ALA A 47 -0.70 11.35 -6.65
CA ALA A 47 -0.87 12.61 -7.37
C ALA A 47 0.15 13.68 -6.92
N ASN A 48 0.34 13.84 -5.61
CA ASN A 48 1.31 14.79 -5.05
C ASN A 48 2.74 14.45 -5.46
N ARG A 49 3.13 13.17 -5.38
CA ARG A 49 4.49 12.72 -5.78
C ARG A 49 4.72 12.92 -7.27
N GLN A 50 3.74 12.59 -8.10
CA GLN A 50 3.81 12.78 -9.55
C GLN A 50 3.96 14.26 -9.92
N GLY A 51 3.18 15.14 -9.30
CA GLY A 51 3.30 16.60 -9.51
C GLY A 51 4.69 17.13 -9.18
N ARG A 52 5.32 16.63 -8.12
CA ARG A 52 6.71 16.98 -7.77
C ARG A 52 7.72 16.49 -8.81
N ILE A 53 7.57 15.25 -9.29
CA ILE A 53 8.44 14.69 -10.35
C ILE A 53 8.33 15.54 -11.61
N VAL A 54 7.10 15.86 -12.02
CA VAL A 54 6.85 16.65 -13.24
C VAL A 54 7.43 18.06 -13.13
N ALA A 55 7.21 18.73 -12.00
CA ALA A 55 7.78 20.08 -11.77
C ALA A 55 9.30 20.08 -11.88
N ASP A 56 9.97 19.07 -11.33
CA ASP A 56 11.42 18.93 -11.40
C ASP A 56 11.89 18.60 -12.82
N ASN A 57 11.23 17.64 -13.49
CA ASN A 57 11.56 17.23 -14.86
C ASN A 57 11.38 18.35 -15.88
N ILE A 58 10.37 19.21 -15.73
CA ILE A 58 10.18 20.36 -16.62
C ILE A 58 11.33 21.35 -16.50
N THR A 59 11.87 21.56 -15.29
CA THR A 59 12.92 22.56 -15.05
C THR A 59 14.32 22.05 -15.32
N ASN A 60 14.58 20.77 -15.06
CA ASN A 60 15.93 20.18 -15.05
C ASN A 60 16.11 19.07 -16.11
N GLY A 61 15.11 18.84 -16.95
CA GLY A 61 15.08 17.69 -17.88
C GLY A 61 14.63 16.40 -17.20
N ASN A 62 14.18 15.46 -18.01
CA ASN A 62 13.65 14.17 -17.52
C ASN A 62 14.74 13.32 -16.87
N HIS A 63 14.78 13.29 -15.52
CA HIS A 63 15.73 12.54 -14.71
C HIS A 63 15.11 11.86 -13.49
N LEU A 64 13.96 12.34 -13.00
CA LEU A 64 13.21 11.71 -11.92
C LEU A 64 12.10 10.81 -12.47
N THR A 65 12.08 9.57 -12.01
CA THR A 65 11.08 8.59 -12.46
C THR A 65 10.05 8.27 -11.38
N TYR A 66 8.81 8.02 -11.80
CA TYR A 66 7.76 7.54 -10.92
C TYR A 66 7.82 6.01 -10.81
N LYS A 67 7.99 5.50 -9.59
CA LYS A 67 8.20 4.07 -9.32
C LYS A 67 6.90 3.26 -9.14
N GLY A 68 5.76 3.81 -9.55
CA GLY A 68 4.47 3.16 -9.35
C GLY A 68 3.90 3.31 -7.93
N SER A 69 2.72 2.74 -7.71
CA SER A 69 1.99 2.86 -6.45
C SER A 69 1.52 1.50 -5.93
N LEU A 70 1.50 1.37 -4.60
CA LEU A 70 0.85 0.26 -3.88
C LEU A 70 -0.67 0.44 -3.73
N GLY A 71 -1.18 1.67 -3.96
CA GLY A 71 -2.58 1.98 -3.70
C GLY A 71 -2.94 1.95 -2.22
N SER A 72 -2.01 2.37 -1.32
CA SER A 72 -2.31 2.44 0.11
C SER A 72 -3.42 3.44 0.37
N ALA A 73 -4.53 2.96 0.92
CA ALA A 73 -5.74 3.72 1.14
C ALA A 73 -6.32 3.45 2.53
N ILE A 74 -6.97 4.47 3.09
CA ILE A 74 -7.62 4.39 4.39
C ILE A 74 -8.92 5.17 4.34
N LEU A 75 -9.94 4.67 5.02
CA LEU A 75 -11.22 5.36 5.19
C LEU A 75 -11.78 5.12 6.58
N LYS A 76 -12.56 6.06 7.06
CA LYS A 76 -13.36 5.93 8.27
C LYS A 76 -14.81 5.65 7.89
N PHE A 77 -15.39 4.61 8.48
CA PHE A 77 -16.78 4.23 8.31
C PHE A 77 -17.41 4.10 9.69
N PHE A 78 -18.18 5.10 10.10
CA PHE A 78 -18.65 5.28 11.48
C PHE A 78 -17.49 5.19 12.47
N ASP A 79 -17.54 4.21 13.39
CA ASP A 79 -16.49 3.97 14.40
C ASP A 79 -15.32 3.13 13.86
N LEU A 80 -15.46 2.56 12.67
CA LEU A 80 -14.47 1.68 12.11
C LEU A 80 -13.51 2.43 11.18
N THR A 81 -12.28 2.01 11.20
CA THR A 81 -11.24 2.36 10.24
C THR A 81 -10.97 1.14 9.36
N ILE A 82 -10.98 1.34 8.05
CA ILE A 82 -10.67 0.32 7.06
C ILE A 82 -9.47 0.81 6.26
N SER A 83 -8.45 -0.01 6.11
CA SER A 83 -7.26 0.35 5.35
C SER A 83 -6.73 -0.83 4.55
N ALA A 84 -6.06 -0.55 3.44
CA ALA A 84 -5.45 -1.56 2.59
C ALA A 84 -4.20 -1.02 1.90
N THR A 85 -3.29 -1.93 1.54
CA THR A 85 -2.11 -1.64 0.72
C THR A 85 -1.79 -2.83 -0.17
N GLY A 86 -1.20 -2.58 -1.34
CA GLY A 86 -0.80 -3.62 -2.28
C GLY A 86 -1.97 -4.33 -2.94
N MET A 87 -1.82 -5.63 -3.21
CA MET A 87 -2.80 -6.43 -3.92
C MET A 87 -3.65 -7.28 -2.97
N ASN A 88 -4.96 -7.13 -3.04
CA ASN A 88 -5.90 -8.03 -2.38
C ASN A 88 -6.13 -9.28 -3.24
N GLU A 89 -6.83 -10.30 -2.69
CA GLU A 89 -7.12 -11.56 -3.38
C GLU A 89 -7.83 -11.37 -4.72
N LYS A 90 -8.71 -10.36 -4.84
CA LYS A 90 -9.44 -10.09 -6.10
C LYS A 90 -8.47 -9.68 -7.21
N LEU A 91 -7.49 -8.83 -6.89
CA LEU A 91 -6.46 -8.42 -7.84
C LEU A 91 -5.50 -9.56 -8.17
N LEU A 92 -5.05 -10.32 -7.17
CA LEU A 92 -4.17 -11.47 -7.37
C LEU A 92 -4.81 -12.52 -8.27
N LYS A 93 -6.09 -12.83 -8.06
CA LYS A 93 -6.88 -13.72 -8.94
C LYS A 93 -7.00 -13.16 -10.36
N ARG A 94 -7.30 -11.86 -10.49
CA ARG A 94 -7.41 -11.19 -11.81
C ARG A 94 -6.13 -11.29 -12.64
N PHE A 95 -4.98 -11.21 -11.97
CA PHE A 95 -3.67 -11.28 -12.63
C PHE A 95 -3.06 -12.69 -12.64
N ASN A 96 -3.80 -13.72 -12.18
CA ASN A 96 -3.34 -15.11 -12.09
C ASN A 96 -2.03 -15.25 -11.30
N ILE A 97 -1.86 -14.47 -10.23
CA ILE A 97 -0.71 -14.56 -9.32
C ILE A 97 -1.04 -15.55 -8.21
N PRO A 98 -0.28 -16.67 -8.07
CA PRO A 98 -0.44 -17.59 -6.95
C PRO A 98 -0.18 -16.89 -5.61
N TYR A 99 -1.02 -17.16 -4.60
CA TYR A 99 -0.90 -16.51 -3.31
C TYR A 99 -1.38 -17.39 -2.17
N LYS A 100 -0.90 -17.07 -0.98
CA LYS A 100 -1.41 -17.54 0.31
C LYS A 100 -1.99 -16.37 1.09
N THR A 101 -2.80 -16.67 2.10
CA THR A 101 -3.36 -15.65 3.00
C THR A 101 -3.25 -16.10 4.45
N VAL A 102 -3.06 -15.13 5.33
CA VAL A 102 -3.24 -15.29 6.77
C VAL A 102 -4.13 -14.17 7.29
N THR A 103 -5.00 -14.49 8.23
CA THR A 103 -5.85 -13.49 8.90
C THR A 103 -5.68 -13.66 10.40
N VAL A 104 -5.33 -12.56 11.06
CA VAL A 104 -5.19 -12.49 12.52
C VAL A 104 -6.17 -11.48 13.11
N THR A 105 -6.68 -11.79 14.30
CA THR A 105 -7.48 -10.85 15.09
C THR A 105 -6.81 -10.66 16.43
N ARG A 106 -6.41 -9.42 16.75
CA ARG A 106 -5.69 -9.07 17.99
C ARG A 106 -6.14 -7.71 18.50
N GLY A 107 -5.83 -7.43 19.76
CA GLY A 107 -6.07 -6.12 20.35
C GLY A 107 -5.27 -5.02 19.67
N SER A 108 -5.86 -3.83 19.60
CA SER A 108 -5.19 -2.61 19.14
C SER A 108 -3.99 -2.24 20.00
N HIS A 109 -4.08 -2.57 21.29
CA HIS A 109 -3.05 -2.41 22.32
C HIS A 109 -3.22 -3.45 23.44
N ALA A 110 -2.45 -3.36 24.51
CA ALA A 110 -2.47 -4.32 25.62
C ALA A 110 -3.87 -4.41 26.24
N GLY A 111 -4.43 -5.63 26.29
CA GLY A 111 -5.82 -5.87 26.71
C GLY A 111 -6.13 -5.51 28.16
N TYR A 112 -5.11 -5.38 29.03
CA TYR A 112 -5.27 -4.91 30.40
C TYR A 112 -5.31 -3.37 30.54
N TYR A 113 -4.96 -2.66 29.43
CA TYR A 113 -5.08 -1.20 29.39
C TYR A 113 -6.45 -0.80 28.84
N PRO A 114 -7.13 0.20 29.45
CA PRO A 114 -8.49 0.58 29.04
C PRO A 114 -8.62 0.99 27.58
N GLY A 115 -9.72 0.63 26.94
CA GLY A 115 -10.07 1.06 25.57
C GLY A 115 -9.56 0.13 24.47
N ALA A 116 -8.93 -1.01 24.79
CA ALA A 116 -8.49 -1.96 23.78
C ALA A 116 -9.66 -2.47 22.92
N THR A 117 -9.51 -2.41 21.61
CA THR A 117 -10.46 -2.93 20.62
C THR A 117 -9.76 -3.89 19.65
N ASN A 118 -10.51 -4.75 19.01
CA ASN A 118 -9.91 -5.70 18.06
C ASN A 118 -9.53 -5.02 16.73
N ILE A 119 -8.39 -5.46 16.19
CA ILE A 119 -7.98 -5.25 14.80
C ILE A 119 -7.99 -6.62 14.11
N VAL A 120 -8.61 -6.68 12.95
CA VAL A 120 -8.48 -7.80 12.01
C VAL A 120 -7.48 -7.37 10.95
N LEU A 121 -6.39 -8.12 10.81
CA LEU A 121 -5.37 -7.93 9.80
C LEU A 121 -5.29 -9.16 8.90
N LYS A 122 -5.40 -8.95 7.59
CA LYS A 122 -5.21 -9.99 6.58
C LYS A 122 -4.02 -9.65 5.71
N LEU A 123 -3.09 -10.60 5.56
CA LEU A 123 -1.99 -10.51 4.61
C LEU A 123 -2.25 -11.39 3.39
N THR A 124 -1.73 -10.97 2.24
CA THR A 124 -1.60 -11.77 1.02
C THR A 124 -0.12 -11.85 0.64
N PHE A 125 0.38 -13.05 0.35
CA PHE A 125 1.81 -13.28 0.12
C PHE A 125 2.06 -14.49 -0.79
N GLY A 126 3.24 -14.54 -1.38
CA GLY A 126 3.71 -15.64 -2.23
C GLY A 126 4.22 -16.84 -1.45
N GLU A 127 4.48 -17.93 -2.15
CA GLU A 127 5.07 -19.15 -1.58
C GLU A 127 6.47 -18.91 -0.97
N ASP A 128 7.21 -17.99 -1.57
CA ASP A 128 8.54 -17.55 -1.13
C ASP A 128 8.51 -16.53 0.02
N GLY A 129 7.33 -16.18 0.50
CA GLY A 129 7.14 -15.17 1.55
C GLY A 129 7.06 -13.72 1.05
N THR A 130 7.17 -13.46 -0.25
CA THR A 130 7.00 -12.12 -0.81
C THR A 130 5.63 -11.54 -0.44
N ILE A 131 5.60 -10.37 0.18
CA ILE A 131 4.35 -9.72 0.60
C ILE A 131 3.70 -9.05 -0.60
N PHE A 132 2.46 -9.42 -0.91
CA PHE A 132 1.68 -8.78 -1.98
C PHE A 132 0.78 -7.67 -1.47
N GLY A 133 0.28 -7.75 -0.24
CA GLY A 133 -0.56 -6.71 0.31
C GLY A 133 -1.16 -7.06 1.66
N ALA A 134 -1.91 -6.09 2.20
CA ALA A 134 -2.66 -6.26 3.43
C ALA A 134 -3.97 -5.50 3.40
N GLN A 135 -4.92 -5.97 4.19
CA GLN A 135 -6.17 -5.31 4.53
C GLN A 135 -6.33 -5.33 6.05
N ALA A 136 -6.76 -4.21 6.63
CA ALA A 136 -6.99 -4.14 8.06
C ALA A 136 -8.30 -3.41 8.38
N LEU A 137 -8.94 -3.87 9.45
CA LEU A 137 -10.21 -3.34 9.96
C LEU A 137 -10.14 -3.27 11.48
N GLY A 138 -10.55 -2.16 12.07
CA GLY A 138 -10.62 -1.94 13.51
C GLY A 138 -11.08 -0.54 13.86
N LYS A 139 -11.10 -0.20 15.15
CA LYS A 139 -11.41 1.16 15.60
C LYS A 139 -10.17 2.04 15.63
N GLU A 140 -9.06 1.53 16.14
CA GLU A 140 -7.82 2.27 16.38
C GLU A 140 -6.59 1.50 15.92
N GLY A 141 -5.54 2.21 15.48
CA GLY A 141 -4.24 1.65 15.14
C GLY A 141 -4.19 0.84 13.84
N VAL A 142 -5.22 0.92 13.00
CA VAL A 142 -5.31 0.27 11.69
C VAL A 142 -4.30 0.87 10.71
N ASP A 143 -4.19 2.19 10.69
CA ASP A 143 -3.25 2.99 9.92
C ASP A 143 -1.80 2.53 10.13
N LYS A 144 -1.36 2.50 11.40
CA LYS A 144 -0.02 2.04 11.77
C LYS A 144 0.32 0.68 11.17
N ARG A 145 -0.60 -0.29 11.22
CA ARG A 145 -0.36 -1.66 10.75
C ARG A 145 -0.24 -1.73 9.23
N ILE A 146 -1.07 -0.98 8.53
CA ILE A 146 -1.00 -0.90 7.07
C ILE A 146 0.27 -0.17 6.62
N ASP A 147 0.68 0.89 7.30
CA ASP A 147 1.90 1.62 6.98
C ASP A 147 3.17 0.78 7.21
N ILE A 148 3.19 -0.07 8.26
CA ILE A 148 4.26 -1.04 8.47
C ILE A 148 4.35 -2.00 7.27
N VAL A 149 3.22 -2.59 6.86
CA VAL A 149 3.21 -3.53 5.73
C VAL A 149 3.57 -2.84 4.41
N ALA A 150 3.05 -1.64 4.15
CA ALA A 150 3.41 -0.85 2.96
C ALA A 150 4.91 -0.55 2.91
N THR A 151 5.50 -0.20 4.05
CA THR A 151 6.93 0.03 4.19
C THR A 151 7.73 -1.26 3.97
N ALA A 152 7.28 -2.38 4.55
CA ALA A 152 7.90 -3.68 4.35
C ALA A 152 7.93 -4.09 2.87
N ILE A 153 6.79 -3.95 2.16
CA ILE A 153 6.71 -4.21 0.71
C ILE A 153 7.72 -3.33 -0.05
N ARG A 154 7.78 -2.04 0.24
CA ARG A 154 8.71 -1.12 -0.41
C ARG A 154 10.16 -1.42 -0.10
N GLY A 155 10.44 -1.94 1.09
CA GLY A 155 11.77 -2.39 1.52
C GLY A 155 12.17 -3.77 0.99
N GLY A 156 11.28 -4.48 0.30
CA GLY A 156 11.54 -5.84 -0.21
C GLY A 156 11.58 -6.90 0.89
N LEU A 157 10.94 -6.63 2.04
CA LEU A 157 10.83 -7.57 3.15
C LEU A 157 9.82 -8.67 2.85
N THR A 158 10.01 -9.83 3.47
CA THR A 158 9.14 -11.00 3.40
C THR A 158 8.19 -11.07 4.61
N VAL A 159 7.24 -11.99 4.59
CA VAL A 159 6.41 -12.28 5.78
C VAL A 159 7.26 -12.76 6.95
N TYR A 160 8.36 -13.47 6.71
CA TYR A 160 9.27 -13.92 7.77
C TYR A 160 9.95 -12.75 8.47
N ASP A 161 10.33 -11.70 7.71
CA ASP A 161 10.92 -10.50 8.28
C ASP A 161 9.90 -9.74 9.14
N LEU A 162 8.59 -9.78 8.80
CA LEU A 162 7.56 -9.15 9.63
C LEU A 162 7.52 -9.68 11.06
N SER A 163 7.86 -10.95 11.28
CA SER A 163 7.93 -11.54 12.62
C SER A 163 9.06 -10.95 13.47
N GLU A 164 10.11 -10.43 12.82
CA GLU A 164 11.33 -9.90 13.46
C GLU A 164 11.34 -8.37 13.57
N ILE A 165 10.40 -7.67 12.93
CA ILE A 165 10.33 -6.21 13.01
C ILE A 165 10.07 -5.77 14.45
N GLU A 166 10.97 -4.97 15.00
CA GLU A 166 10.78 -4.32 16.29
C GLU A 166 9.80 -3.16 16.16
N VAL A 167 8.61 -3.32 16.74
CA VAL A 167 7.56 -2.30 16.74
C VAL A 167 7.48 -1.66 18.12
N ALA A 168 7.41 -0.33 18.17
CA ALA A 168 7.34 0.43 19.41
C ALA A 168 6.18 -0.07 20.29
N TYR A 169 6.49 -0.36 21.56
CA TYR A 169 5.55 -0.86 22.53
C TYR A 169 5.49 0.00 23.80
N ALA A 170 4.28 0.33 24.17
CA ALA A 170 3.84 0.62 25.53
C ALA A 170 2.35 0.26 25.62
N PRO A 171 1.81 -0.04 26.82
CA PRO A 171 0.44 -0.55 26.97
C PRO A 171 -0.66 0.23 26.24
N PRO A 172 -0.63 1.57 26.16
CA PRO A 172 -1.64 2.34 25.45
C PRO A 172 -1.55 2.25 23.90
N TYR A 173 -0.41 1.82 23.35
CA TYR A 173 -0.13 1.94 21.91
C TYR A 173 -0.05 0.62 21.16
N ASN A 174 0.28 -0.46 21.86
CA ASN A 174 0.50 -1.76 21.22
C ASN A 174 0.39 -2.91 22.22
N SER A 175 0.51 -4.13 21.71
CA SER A 175 0.81 -5.33 22.47
C SER A 175 2.29 -5.69 22.29
N ALA A 176 2.87 -6.48 23.20
CA ALA A 176 4.26 -6.92 23.11
C ALA A 176 4.56 -7.68 21.79
N LYS A 177 3.54 -8.34 21.21
CA LYS A 177 3.54 -8.84 19.85
C LYS A 177 2.45 -8.10 19.07
N ASP A 178 2.86 -7.27 18.11
CA ASP A 178 1.93 -6.57 17.22
C ASP A 178 1.16 -7.55 16.32
N PRO A 179 -0.08 -7.24 15.90
CA PRO A 179 -0.77 -8.02 14.87
C PRO A 179 0.07 -8.31 13.63
N VAL A 180 0.94 -7.39 13.22
CA VAL A 180 1.84 -7.58 12.08
C VAL A 180 2.87 -8.68 12.35
N ASN A 181 3.49 -8.68 13.55
CA ASN A 181 4.44 -9.72 13.94
C ASN A 181 3.79 -11.12 14.05
N ILE A 182 2.51 -11.16 14.46
CA ILE A 182 1.77 -12.43 14.59
C ILE A 182 1.36 -12.96 13.22
N ALA A 183 1.11 -12.07 12.26
CA ALA A 183 0.74 -12.45 10.91
C ALA A 183 1.94 -12.95 10.08
N GLY A 184 3.16 -12.46 10.36
CA GLY A 184 4.42 -12.97 9.82
C GLY A 184 4.80 -14.32 10.43
#